data_1235da11a4f877199a69927092cbd48f
#
_entry.id   1235da11a4f877199a69927092cbd48f
#
_cell.length_a   1.000
_cell.length_b   1.000
_cell.length_c   1.000
_cell.angle_alpha   90.00
_cell.angle_beta   90.00
_cell.angle_gamma   90.00
#
_symmetry.space_group_name_H-M   'P 1'
#
loop_
_entity.id
_entity.type
_entity.pdbx_description
1 polymer ?
#
loop_
_entity_poly.entity_id
_entity_poly.type
_entity_poly.pdbx_seq_one_letter_code
_entity_poly.pdbx_strand_id
1 'polypeptide(L)'
;MAKKKQTHYSGIGGQAVLEGVMMKNRDKYAVAVRKPNGEIDVEVEEYKGVCGDKKFAKLPFIRGVFAFIDSLILGMKVTTYSASFYEEEDEKPSKTEGKLEKLLGNKADDIMMTFTVILSVIIAVALFMLLPLFLSDLLGKYIRNASVIAIIEGLIRILIFIAYIAGISLMKDIKRLYMYPVSYTHL
;
A
#
# COMPACT_ATOMS: atom_id res chain seq x y z
N MET A 1 12.42 -13.02 44.80
CA MET A 1 11.56 -13.58 43.72
C MET A 1 11.06 -12.40 42.88
N ALA A 2 11.58 -12.22 41.66
CA ALA A 2 11.15 -11.15 40.78
C ALA A 2 9.75 -11.49 40.23
N LYS A 3 8.77 -10.61 40.49
CA LYS A 3 7.42 -10.72 39.91
C LYS A 3 7.54 -10.67 38.37
N LYS A 4 7.23 -11.78 37.72
CA LYS A 4 7.10 -11.86 36.24
C LYS A 4 6.05 -10.84 35.81
N LYS A 5 6.49 -9.75 35.13
CA LYS A 5 5.63 -8.71 34.60
C LYS A 5 4.73 -9.40 33.55
N GLN A 6 3.45 -9.57 33.87
CA GLN A 6 2.49 -10.11 32.90
C GLN A 6 2.38 -9.08 31.78
N THR A 7 2.96 -9.40 30.64
CA THR A 7 2.78 -8.62 29.40
C THR A 7 1.34 -8.81 28.95
N HIS A 8 0.51 -7.79 29.15
CA HIS A 8 -0.86 -7.78 28.68
C HIS A 8 -0.83 -7.53 27.17
N TYR A 9 -1.26 -8.50 26.39
CA TYR A 9 -1.39 -8.34 24.93
C TYR A 9 -2.57 -7.40 24.65
N SER A 10 -2.29 -6.21 24.19
CA SER A 10 -3.31 -5.16 23.92
C SER A 10 -4.20 -5.48 22.72
N GLY A 11 -3.72 -6.29 21.77
CA GLY A 11 -4.42 -6.58 20.52
C GLY A 11 -4.54 -5.38 19.58
N ILE A 12 -3.75 -4.32 19.83
CA ILE A 12 -3.73 -3.12 18.99
C ILE A 12 -2.76 -3.35 17.83
N GLY A 13 -3.26 -3.15 16.60
CA GLY A 13 -2.45 -3.05 15.39
C GLY A 13 -2.36 -1.60 14.93
N GLY A 14 -1.30 -1.25 14.21
CA GLY A 14 -1.12 0.10 13.66
C GLY A 14 -0.63 0.09 12.23
N GLN A 15 -0.91 1.16 11.51
CA GLN A 15 -0.44 1.43 10.15
C GLN A 15 0.01 2.88 10.05
N ALA A 16 1.15 3.12 9.39
CA ALA A 16 1.54 4.48 9.03
C ALA A 16 0.65 5.00 7.89
N VAL A 17 0.31 6.27 7.96
CA VAL A 17 -0.38 7.02 6.90
C VAL A 17 0.41 8.30 6.64
N LEU A 18 0.03 9.08 5.62
CA LEU A 18 0.72 10.33 5.30
C LEU A 18 0.62 11.30 6.49
N GLU A 19 1.79 11.72 7.02
CA GLU A 19 1.92 12.61 8.19
C GLU A 19 1.08 12.15 9.41
N GLY A 20 0.90 10.82 9.57
CA GLY A 20 0.03 10.34 10.62
C GLY A 20 0.13 8.85 10.91
N VAL A 21 -0.80 8.41 11.73
CA VAL A 21 -0.88 7.03 12.21
C VAL A 21 -2.33 6.58 12.35
N MET A 22 -2.60 5.36 11.93
CA MET A 22 -3.84 4.66 12.24
C MET A 22 -3.56 3.58 13.29
N MET A 23 -4.41 3.48 14.28
CA MET A 23 -4.43 2.42 15.26
C MET A 23 -5.78 1.71 15.28
N LYS A 24 -5.76 0.38 15.22
CA LYS A 24 -6.96 -0.46 15.22
C LYS A 24 -6.95 -1.41 16.39
N ASN A 25 -8.08 -1.48 17.08
CA ASN A 25 -8.35 -2.50 18.10
C ASN A 25 -9.71 -3.14 17.81
N ARG A 26 -9.70 -4.39 17.33
CA ARG A 26 -10.90 -5.13 16.91
C ARG A 26 -11.69 -4.37 15.84
N ASP A 27 -12.89 -3.92 16.18
CA ASP A 27 -13.84 -3.26 15.26
C ASP A 27 -13.74 -1.72 15.29
N LYS A 28 -12.82 -1.17 16.10
CA LYS A 28 -12.60 0.28 16.19
C LYS A 28 -11.22 0.63 15.70
N TYR A 29 -11.14 1.72 14.95
CA TYR A 29 -9.87 2.31 14.59
C TYR A 29 -9.91 3.82 14.78
N ALA A 30 -8.75 4.39 15.03
CA ALA A 30 -8.51 5.82 15.11
C ALA A 30 -7.42 6.20 14.13
N VAL A 31 -7.61 7.29 13.41
CA VAL A 31 -6.60 7.88 12.53
C VAL A 31 -6.24 9.24 13.07
N ALA A 32 -4.95 9.49 13.31
CA ALA A 32 -4.44 10.79 13.71
C ALA A 32 -3.52 11.30 12.60
N VAL A 33 -3.83 12.47 12.04
CA VAL A 33 -3.09 13.09 10.93
C VAL A 33 -2.70 14.50 11.32
N ARG A 34 -1.45 14.87 11.06
CA ARG A 34 -0.97 16.25 11.21
C ARG A 34 -1.29 17.02 9.92
N LYS A 35 -2.12 18.04 10.03
CA LYS A 35 -2.45 18.95 8.91
C LYS A 35 -1.27 19.86 8.57
N PRO A 36 -1.24 20.48 7.37
CA PRO A 36 -0.21 21.45 6.98
C PRO A 36 -0.08 22.64 7.93
N ASN A 37 -1.17 23.05 8.57
CA ASN A 37 -1.18 24.13 9.57
C ASN A 37 -0.55 23.72 10.93
N GLY A 38 -0.14 22.44 11.08
CA GLY A 38 0.44 21.88 12.31
C GLY A 38 -0.57 21.33 13.32
N GLU A 39 -1.85 21.49 13.08
CA GLU A 39 -2.90 20.88 13.93
C GLU A 39 -2.96 19.37 13.72
N ILE A 40 -3.35 18.66 14.78
CA ILE A 40 -3.57 17.20 14.69
C ILE A 40 -5.08 16.97 14.60
N ASP A 41 -5.48 16.33 13.51
CA ASP A 41 -6.85 15.84 13.33
C ASP A 41 -6.95 14.38 13.76
N VAL A 42 -7.97 14.03 14.53
CA VAL A 42 -8.18 12.67 15.03
C VAL A 42 -9.58 12.23 14.71
N GLU A 43 -9.70 11.21 13.88
CA GLU A 43 -10.97 10.58 13.53
C GLU A 43 -11.04 9.18 14.14
N VAL A 44 -12.17 8.84 14.76
CA VAL A 44 -12.43 7.53 15.35
C VAL A 44 -13.65 6.93 14.70
N GLU A 45 -13.50 5.75 14.11
CA GLU A 45 -14.59 5.06 13.41
C GLU A 45 -14.67 3.57 13.77
N GLU A 46 -15.82 2.96 13.43
CA GLU A 46 -16.02 1.52 13.50
C GLU A 46 -15.89 0.88 12.12
N TYR A 47 -15.15 -0.22 12.05
CA TYR A 47 -14.98 -1.03 10.84
C TYR A 47 -15.21 -2.50 11.16
N LYS A 48 -16.34 -3.03 10.74
CA LYS A 48 -16.76 -4.42 11.01
C LYS A 48 -16.27 -5.43 9.95
N GLY A 49 -15.46 -4.98 8.99
CA GLY A 49 -15.01 -5.81 7.88
C GLY A 49 -16.06 -6.05 6.80
N VAL A 50 -15.62 -6.51 5.63
CA VAL A 50 -16.49 -6.76 4.46
C VAL A 50 -17.50 -7.87 4.72
N CYS A 51 -17.11 -8.90 5.45
CA CYS A 51 -17.97 -10.06 5.74
C CYS A 51 -18.75 -9.94 7.04
N GLY A 52 -18.44 -8.96 7.91
CA GLY A 52 -19.05 -8.86 9.23
C GLY A 52 -18.93 -10.18 10.01
N ASP A 53 -20.00 -10.57 10.73
CA ASP A 53 -20.03 -11.78 11.57
C ASP A 53 -20.45 -13.07 10.85
N LYS A 54 -20.39 -13.12 9.51
CA LYS A 54 -20.85 -14.31 8.75
C LYS A 54 -20.02 -15.55 9.08
N LYS A 55 -20.70 -16.67 9.38
CA LYS A 55 -20.08 -17.93 9.84
C LYS A 55 -19.04 -18.52 8.87
N PHE A 56 -19.21 -18.37 7.55
CA PHE A 56 -18.28 -18.88 6.55
C PHE A 56 -16.94 -18.11 6.53
N ALA A 57 -16.94 -16.83 6.92
CA ALA A 57 -15.73 -16.02 7.04
C ALA A 57 -14.79 -16.50 8.18
N LYS A 58 -15.28 -17.38 9.08
CA LYS A 58 -14.52 -17.96 10.19
C LYS A 58 -13.76 -19.24 9.81
N LEU A 59 -13.94 -19.78 8.61
CA LEU A 59 -13.19 -20.94 8.12
C LEU A 59 -11.70 -20.63 7.98
N PRO A 60 -10.77 -21.55 8.35
CA PRO A 60 -9.36 -21.25 8.52
C PRO A 60 -8.67 -20.63 7.29
N PHE A 61 -8.94 -21.10 6.08
CA PHE A 61 -8.34 -20.52 4.86
C PHE A 61 -9.08 -19.25 4.40
N ILE A 62 -10.40 -19.28 4.44
CA ILE A 62 -11.28 -18.19 4.00
C ILE A 62 -11.08 -16.95 4.87
N ARG A 63 -10.92 -17.14 6.18
CA ARG A 63 -10.64 -16.06 7.14
C ARG A 63 -9.40 -15.24 6.75
N GLY A 64 -8.33 -15.92 6.29
CA GLY A 64 -7.09 -15.24 5.89
C GLY A 64 -7.31 -14.33 4.69
N VAL A 65 -8.04 -14.79 3.67
CA VAL A 65 -8.36 -14.01 2.47
C VAL A 65 -9.20 -12.78 2.83
N PHE A 66 -10.25 -12.95 3.64
CA PHE A 66 -11.08 -11.81 4.04
C PHE A 66 -10.33 -10.83 4.94
N ALA A 67 -9.53 -11.31 5.88
CA ALA A 67 -8.69 -10.45 6.70
C ALA A 67 -7.69 -9.64 5.87
N PHE A 68 -7.15 -10.22 4.80
CA PHE A 68 -6.28 -9.53 3.86
C PHE A 68 -7.05 -8.45 3.08
N ILE A 69 -8.22 -8.78 2.53
CA ILE A 69 -9.09 -7.81 1.82
C ILE A 69 -9.50 -6.67 2.75
N ASP A 70 -9.91 -6.98 3.98
CA ASP A 70 -10.27 -5.98 5.00
C ASP A 70 -9.10 -5.05 5.31
N SER A 71 -7.89 -5.59 5.41
CA SER A 71 -6.68 -4.79 5.64
C SER A 71 -6.37 -3.86 4.46
N LEU A 72 -6.57 -4.33 3.22
CA LEU A 72 -6.39 -3.50 2.02
C LEU A 72 -7.42 -2.37 1.96
N ILE A 73 -8.70 -2.68 2.18
CA ILE A 73 -9.78 -1.68 2.12
C ILE A 73 -9.59 -0.62 3.21
N LEU A 74 -9.33 -1.06 4.45
CA LEU A 74 -9.10 -0.14 5.55
C LEU A 74 -7.84 0.68 5.32
N GLY A 75 -6.74 0.03 4.88
CA GLY A 75 -5.49 0.69 4.55
C GLY A 75 -5.67 1.76 3.49
N MET A 76 -6.41 1.46 2.41
CA MET A 76 -6.71 2.42 1.35
C MET A 76 -7.57 3.58 1.89
N LYS A 77 -8.63 3.30 2.67
CA LYS A 77 -9.50 4.32 3.25
C LYS A 77 -8.69 5.32 4.10
N VAL A 78 -7.87 4.83 5.02
CA VAL A 78 -7.11 5.71 5.92
C VAL A 78 -5.97 6.46 5.22
N THR A 79 -5.38 5.86 4.17
CA THR A 79 -4.36 6.52 3.35
C THR A 79 -4.97 7.65 2.53
N THR A 80 -6.12 7.42 1.87
CA THR A 80 -6.86 8.46 1.14
C THR A 80 -7.31 9.58 2.09
N TYR A 81 -7.80 9.25 3.27
CA TYR A 81 -8.15 10.24 4.29
C TYR A 81 -6.95 11.11 4.68
N SER A 82 -5.78 10.51 4.91
CA SER A 82 -4.58 11.28 5.25
C SER A 82 -4.06 12.12 4.07
N ALA A 83 -4.17 11.62 2.84
CA ALA A 83 -3.76 12.33 1.63
C ALA A 83 -4.64 13.56 1.36
N SER A 84 -5.95 13.49 1.63
CA SER A 84 -6.88 14.58 1.34
C SER A 84 -6.54 15.92 2.04
N PHE A 85 -5.77 15.89 3.13
CA PHE A 85 -5.29 17.11 3.78
C PHE A 85 -4.11 17.79 3.06
N TYR A 86 -3.49 17.10 2.08
CA TYR A 86 -2.28 17.54 1.39
C TYR A 86 -2.51 17.74 -0.12
N GLU A 87 -3.61 17.23 -0.68
CA GLU A 87 -3.93 17.34 -2.11
C GLU A 87 -4.18 18.80 -2.55
N GLU A 88 -4.60 19.68 -1.65
CA GLU A 88 -4.89 21.10 -1.98
C GLU A 88 -3.62 21.95 -2.25
N GLU A 89 -2.42 21.53 -1.81
CA GLU A 89 -1.20 22.32 -1.97
C GLU A 89 -0.43 22.06 -3.27
N ASP A 90 -0.61 20.91 -3.93
CA ASP A 90 0.21 20.50 -5.08
C ASP A 90 -0.53 20.46 -6.43
N GLU A 91 -1.85 20.59 -6.47
CA GLU A 91 -2.62 20.55 -7.71
C GLU A 91 -2.71 21.92 -8.42
N LYS A 92 -1.58 22.32 -9.03
CA LYS A 92 -1.70 23.12 -10.26
C LYS A 92 -2.09 22.15 -11.38
N PRO A 93 -3.32 22.26 -11.95
CA PRO A 93 -3.76 21.35 -12.99
C PRO A 93 -2.72 21.35 -14.12
N SER A 94 -2.23 20.18 -14.45
CA SER A 94 -1.31 19.99 -15.57
C SER A 94 -1.96 20.54 -16.84
N LYS A 95 -1.19 21.20 -17.70
CA LYS A 95 -1.69 21.73 -19.00
C LYS A 95 -2.39 20.67 -19.86
N THR A 96 -2.16 19.40 -19.56
CA THR A 96 -2.76 18.25 -20.23
C THR A 96 -4.17 17.96 -19.69
N GLU A 97 -4.37 18.11 -18.36
CA GLU A 97 -5.66 17.91 -17.67
C GLU A 97 -6.70 18.92 -18.15
N GLY A 98 -6.36 20.20 -18.21
CA GLY A 98 -7.27 21.24 -18.68
C GLY A 98 -7.70 21.13 -20.16
N LYS A 99 -6.96 20.38 -20.99
CA LYS A 99 -7.39 20.07 -22.38
C LYS A 99 -8.33 18.86 -22.44
N LEU A 100 -8.10 17.85 -21.59
CA LEU A 100 -8.95 16.66 -21.50
C LEU A 100 -10.29 16.97 -20.85
N GLU A 101 -10.29 17.78 -19.79
CA GLU A 101 -11.49 18.24 -19.09
C GLU A 101 -12.44 19.00 -20.03
N LYS A 102 -11.90 19.84 -20.95
CA LYS A 102 -12.68 20.51 -21.98
C LYS A 102 -13.27 19.57 -23.06
N LEU A 103 -12.66 18.39 -23.26
CA LEU A 103 -13.11 17.45 -24.30
C LEU A 103 -14.10 16.40 -23.75
N LEU A 104 -13.97 15.99 -22.49
CA LEU A 104 -14.68 14.86 -21.89
C LEU A 104 -15.71 15.27 -20.80
N GLY A 105 -15.73 16.54 -20.37
CA GLY A 105 -16.65 17.03 -19.34
C GLY A 105 -16.45 16.33 -17.99
N ASN A 106 -17.51 16.28 -17.17
CA ASN A 106 -17.49 15.70 -15.80
C ASN A 106 -17.07 14.22 -15.68
N LYS A 107 -16.83 13.52 -16.81
CA LYS A 107 -16.33 12.13 -16.83
C LYS A 107 -14.83 12.03 -17.09
N ALA A 108 -14.15 13.17 -17.27
CA ALA A 108 -12.72 13.19 -17.60
C ALA A 108 -11.90 12.55 -16.48
N ASP A 109 -12.21 12.86 -15.22
CA ASP A 109 -11.50 12.37 -14.05
C ASP A 109 -11.63 10.85 -13.89
N ASP A 110 -12.84 10.30 -14.06
CA ASP A 110 -13.08 8.85 -14.00
C ASP A 110 -12.34 8.11 -15.11
N ILE A 111 -12.30 8.68 -16.32
CA ILE A 111 -11.61 8.08 -17.46
C ILE A 111 -10.09 8.14 -17.25
N MET A 112 -9.56 9.27 -16.79
CA MET A 112 -8.14 9.42 -16.49
C MET A 112 -7.70 8.47 -15.37
N MET A 113 -8.46 8.39 -14.30
CA MET A 113 -8.19 7.45 -13.20
C MET A 113 -8.18 6.00 -13.71
N THR A 114 -9.19 5.60 -14.46
CA THR A 114 -9.27 4.25 -15.04
C THR A 114 -8.10 3.95 -15.98
N PHE A 115 -7.74 4.88 -16.85
CA PHE A 115 -6.60 4.75 -17.76
C PHE A 115 -5.29 4.61 -16.97
N THR A 116 -5.08 5.45 -15.97
CA THR A 116 -3.88 5.41 -15.11
C THR A 116 -3.76 4.08 -14.39
N VAL A 117 -4.86 3.54 -13.84
CA VAL A 117 -4.88 2.23 -13.17
C VAL A 117 -4.53 1.12 -14.16
N ILE A 118 -5.15 1.09 -15.34
CA ILE A 118 -4.86 0.08 -16.37
C ILE A 118 -3.39 0.15 -16.79
N LEU A 119 -2.89 1.36 -17.06
CA LEU A 119 -1.49 1.57 -17.45
C LEU A 119 -0.53 1.11 -16.35
N SER A 120 -0.83 1.41 -15.08
CA SER A 120 -0.02 0.97 -13.93
C SER A 120 0.04 -0.55 -13.82
N VAL A 121 -1.09 -1.22 -14.03
CA VAL A 121 -1.14 -2.70 -14.02
C VAL A 121 -0.31 -3.28 -15.16
N ILE A 122 -0.42 -2.72 -16.36
CA ILE A 122 0.38 -3.16 -17.52
C ILE A 122 1.87 -3.01 -17.24
N ILE A 123 2.30 -1.86 -16.69
CA ILE A 123 3.70 -1.60 -16.34
C ILE A 123 4.16 -2.58 -15.24
N ALA A 124 3.33 -2.83 -14.23
CA ALA A 124 3.67 -3.78 -13.17
C ALA A 124 3.86 -5.21 -13.71
N VAL A 125 2.95 -5.69 -14.57
CA VAL A 125 3.07 -7.00 -15.22
C VAL A 125 4.31 -7.05 -16.11
N ALA A 126 4.58 -6.02 -16.89
CA ALA A 126 5.76 -5.95 -17.72
C ALA A 126 7.06 -6.01 -16.90
N LEU A 127 7.14 -5.24 -15.81
CA LEU A 127 8.33 -5.14 -14.97
C LEU A 127 8.58 -6.41 -14.14
N PHE A 128 7.53 -6.96 -13.51
CA PHE A 128 7.69 -8.07 -12.55
C PHE A 128 7.50 -9.45 -13.16
N MET A 129 6.85 -9.56 -14.31
CA MET A 129 6.58 -10.84 -14.96
C MET A 129 7.33 -10.98 -16.29
N LEU A 130 7.21 -10.03 -17.21
CA LEU A 130 7.79 -10.17 -18.55
C LEU A 130 9.29 -9.90 -18.56
N LEU A 131 9.77 -8.89 -17.82
CA LEU A 131 11.20 -8.56 -17.80
C LEU A 131 12.07 -9.71 -17.24
N PRO A 132 11.75 -10.36 -16.09
CA PRO A 132 12.52 -11.51 -15.62
C PRO A 132 12.51 -12.69 -16.60
N LEU A 133 11.36 -12.98 -17.23
CA LEU A 133 11.25 -14.04 -18.23
C LEU A 133 12.13 -13.74 -19.43
N PHE A 134 12.10 -12.52 -19.96
CA PHE A 134 12.94 -12.11 -21.09
C PHE A 134 14.44 -12.23 -20.76
N LEU A 135 14.85 -11.77 -19.58
CA LEU A 135 16.24 -11.89 -19.14
C LEU A 135 16.66 -13.35 -18.95
N SER A 136 15.78 -14.18 -18.40
CA SER A 136 16.02 -15.61 -18.22
C SER A 136 16.15 -16.34 -19.57
N ASP A 137 15.32 -16.03 -20.56
CA ASP A 137 15.38 -16.59 -21.91
C ASP A 137 16.69 -16.19 -22.62
N LEU A 138 17.11 -14.94 -22.47
CA LEU A 138 18.38 -14.47 -22.99
C LEU A 138 19.59 -15.23 -22.42
N LEU A 139 19.56 -15.48 -21.09
CA LEU A 139 20.60 -16.26 -20.39
C LEU A 139 20.53 -17.73 -20.73
N GLY A 140 19.35 -18.28 -21.03
CA GLY A 140 19.15 -19.67 -21.46
C GLY A 140 19.90 -20.07 -22.73
N LYS A 141 20.26 -19.08 -23.56
CA LYS A 141 21.12 -19.32 -24.74
C LYS A 141 22.53 -19.71 -24.37
N TYR A 142 23.00 -19.33 -23.19
CA TYR A 142 24.36 -19.59 -22.69
C TYR A 142 24.41 -20.72 -21.67
N ILE A 143 23.33 -20.97 -20.94
CA ILE A 143 23.27 -21.93 -19.85
C ILE A 143 22.30 -23.06 -20.23
N ARG A 144 22.81 -24.29 -20.35
CA ARG A 144 21.99 -25.47 -20.72
C ARG A 144 21.28 -26.15 -19.56
N ASN A 145 21.62 -25.81 -18.31
CA ASN A 145 21.05 -26.46 -17.14
C ASN A 145 19.77 -25.72 -16.67
N ALA A 146 18.62 -26.37 -16.81
CA ALA A 146 17.33 -25.83 -16.48
C ALA A 146 17.20 -25.40 -15.01
N SER A 147 17.81 -26.15 -14.07
CA SER A 147 17.77 -25.81 -12.63
C SER A 147 18.55 -24.52 -12.34
N VAL A 148 19.67 -24.32 -13.01
CA VAL A 148 20.48 -23.10 -12.87
C VAL A 148 19.71 -21.89 -13.41
N ILE A 149 19.06 -22.03 -14.57
CA ILE A 149 18.22 -20.96 -15.15
C ILE A 149 17.09 -20.58 -14.19
N ALA A 150 16.40 -21.55 -13.59
CA ALA A 150 15.31 -21.30 -12.65
C ALA A 150 15.79 -20.54 -11.39
N ILE A 151 16.97 -20.87 -10.88
CA ILE A 151 17.58 -20.15 -9.74
C ILE A 151 17.92 -18.72 -10.14
N ILE A 152 18.53 -18.52 -11.30
CA ILE A 152 18.90 -17.19 -11.81
C ILE A 152 17.65 -16.35 -12.05
N GLU A 153 16.59 -16.92 -12.63
CA GLU A 153 15.30 -16.22 -12.81
C GLU A 153 14.72 -15.77 -11.48
N GLY A 154 14.71 -16.64 -10.46
CA GLY A 154 14.27 -16.27 -9.11
C GLY A 154 15.11 -15.15 -8.51
N LEU A 155 16.44 -15.19 -8.69
CA LEU A 155 17.34 -14.14 -8.22
C LEU A 155 17.08 -12.79 -8.92
N ILE A 156 16.89 -12.81 -10.24
CA ILE A 156 16.53 -11.61 -11.02
C ILE A 156 15.23 -10.99 -10.52
N ARG A 157 14.19 -11.79 -10.23
CA ARG A 157 12.92 -11.30 -9.67
C ARG A 157 13.13 -10.59 -8.34
N ILE A 158 13.94 -11.19 -7.45
CA ILE A 158 14.26 -10.59 -6.15
C ILE A 158 15.01 -9.26 -6.34
N LEU A 159 15.99 -9.22 -7.24
CA LEU A 159 16.77 -8.01 -7.51
C LEU A 159 15.91 -6.88 -8.08
N ILE A 160 15.00 -7.19 -9.03
CA ILE A 160 14.07 -6.22 -9.60
C ILE A 160 13.15 -5.69 -8.49
N PHE A 161 12.64 -6.56 -7.62
CA PHE A 161 11.78 -6.16 -6.49
C PHE A 161 12.53 -5.25 -5.51
N ILE A 162 13.76 -5.60 -5.13
CA ILE A 162 14.58 -4.76 -4.25
C ILE A 162 14.89 -3.42 -4.90
N ALA A 163 15.24 -3.40 -6.18
CA ALA A 163 15.49 -2.17 -6.93
C ALA A 163 14.24 -1.28 -6.99
N TYR A 164 13.06 -1.87 -7.19
CA TYR A 164 11.77 -1.17 -7.15
C TYR A 164 11.52 -0.54 -5.77
N ILE A 165 11.65 -1.31 -4.69
CA ILE A 165 11.47 -0.79 -3.33
C ILE A 165 12.49 0.32 -3.02
N ALA A 166 13.75 0.15 -3.41
CA ALA A 166 14.77 1.18 -3.28
C ALA A 166 14.40 2.45 -4.07
N GLY A 167 13.89 2.28 -5.31
CA GLY A 167 13.46 3.39 -6.16
C GLY A 167 12.31 4.20 -5.53
N ILE A 168 11.25 3.53 -5.09
CA ILE A 168 10.11 4.22 -4.46
C ILE A 168 10.47 4.85 -3.12
N SER A 169 11.42 4.26 -2.36
CA SER A 169 11.86 4.81 -1.07
C SER A 169 12.60 6.15 -1.21
N LEU A 170 13.07 6.49 -2.41
CA LEU A 170 13.69 7.80 -2.71
C LEU A 170 12.66 8.92 -2.87
N MET A 171 11.39 8.59 -3.11
CA MET A 171 10.30 9.58 -3.19
C MET A 171 10.08 10.20 -1.82
N LYS A 172 9.94 11.55 -1.77
CA LYS A 172 9.82 12.30 -0.51
C LYS A 172 8.64 11.85 0.33
N ASP A 173 7.50 11.60 -0.30
CA ASP A 173 6.25 11.22 0.38
C ASP A 173 6.33 9.83 0.97
N ILE A 174 6.90 8.88 0.23
CA ILE A 174 7.15 7.52 0.69
C ILE A 174 8.19 7.50 1.82
N LYS A 175 9.24 8.33 1.71
CA LYS A 175 10.24 8.47 2.77
C LYS A 175 9.61 8.98 4.07
N ARG A 176 8.72 9.97 3.99
CA ARG A 176 7.96 10.47 5.15
C ARG A 176 7.10 9.36 5.76
N LEU A 177 6.38 8.59 4.94
CA LEU A 177 5.57 7.47 5.39
C LEU A 177 6.40 6.43 6.17
N TYR A 178 7.62 6.11 5.72
CA TYR A 178 8.51 5.16 6.41
C TYR A 178 9.11 5.69 7.73
N MET A 179 9.11 7.00 7.95
CA MET A 179 9.63 7.58 9.21
C MET A 179 8.65 7.45 10.39
N TYR A 180 7.37 7.29 10.14
CA TYR A 180 6.33 7.21 11.18
C TYR A 180 6.29 5.89 11.96
N PRO A 181 6.56 4.68 11.39
CA PRO A 181 6.44 3.42 12.12
C PRO A 181 7.37 3.26 13.32
N VAL A 182 8.44 4.04 13.39
CA VAL A 182 9.43 3.94 14.48
C VAL A 182 8.83 4.38 15.83
N SER A 183 7.75 5.14 15.82
CA SER A 183 7.13 5.71 17.03
C SER A 183 6.37 4.70 17.88
N TYR A 184 5.90 3.57 17.32
CA TYR A 184 5.10 2.59 18.08
C TYR A 184 5.90 1.56 18.83
N THR A 185 7.16 1.38 18.52
CA THR A 185 8.00 0.38 19.18
C THR A 185 8.31 0.72 20.62
N HIS A 186 7.95 1.92 21.07
CA HIS A 186 8.17 2.44 22.42
C HIS A 186 6.89 2.63 23.25
N LEU A 187 5.71 2.26 22.73
CA LEU A 187 4.45 2.23 23.46
C LEU A 187 4.11 0.80 23.90
#